data_ffc8541bccb8cfc5b53bdb4d0335f9ff
#
_entry.id   ffc8541bccb8cfc5b53bdb4d0335f9ff
#
_cell.length_a   1.000
_cell.length_b   1.000
_cell.length_c   1.000
_cell.angle_alpha   90.00
_cell.angle_beta   90.00
_cell.angle_gamma   90.00
#
_symmetry.space_group_name_H-M   'P 1'
#
loop_
_entity.id
_entity.type
_entity.pdbx_description
1 polymer ?
#
loop_
_entity_poly.entity_id
_entity_poly.type
_entity_poly.pdbx_seq_one_letter_code
_entity_poly.pdbx_strand_id
1 'polypeptide(L)'
;VEPFDVSLEAAALVVVDMQNDFVRVGAPLEVPDTRITIAPIQRVLERFRQAGRPVVFTRFIATPRETLLWKWSPQIYPPTNCCHRGFRRRYADIPSERECIAIIDELSPRPNEYVVDKFGYGGFFRTNLEDILRAERVDTAAVCGTVTQICVEETARESFHLGFKTIVLSDTVSSFDPELQHATLRNFEMKFGMVMDSSRFLELTAARD
;
A
#
# COMPACT_ATOMS: atom_id res chain seq x y z
N VAL A 1 -12.69 -23.71 2.30
CA VAL A 1 -11.33 -24.20 2.02
C VAL A 1 -10.53 -23.01 1.53
N GLU A 2 -9.45 -22.69 2.22
CA GLU A 2 -8.53 -21.62 1.80
C GLU A 2 -7.90 -22.02 0.45
N PRO A 3 -7.81 -21.09 -0.53
CA PRO A 3 -7.34 -21.41 -1.88
C PRO A 3 -5.85 -21.74 -1.95
N PHE A 4 -5.06 -21.35 -0.94
CA PHE A 4 -3.64 -21.64 -0.80
C PHE A 4 -3.18 -21.51 0.66
N ASP A 5 -2.06 -22.14 0.98
CA ASP A 5 -1.44 -22.01 2.31
C ASP A 5 -0.77 -20.65 2.47
N VAL A 6 -0.91 -20.06 3.66
CA VAL A 6 -0.28 -18.80 4.04
C VAL A 6 1.04 -19.10 4.74
N SER A 7 2.15 -18.64 4.14
CA SER A 7 3.50 -18.78 4.68
C SER A 7 4.33 -17.53 4.44
N LEU A 8 5.22 -17.21 5.38
CA LEU A 8 6.20 -16.13 5.19
C LEU A 8 7.38 -16.52 4.30
N GLU A 9 7.66 -17.80 4.09
CA GLU A 9 8.89 -18.25 3.42
C GLU A 9 9.09 -17.67 2.03
N ALA A 10 7.99 -17.47 1.28
CA ALA A 10 8.01 -16.88 -0.04
C ALA A 10 7.10 -15.65 -0.14
N ALA A 11 6.85 -14.97 0.97
CA ALA A 11 5.99 -13.79 1.00
C ALA A 11 6.76 -12.47 0.97
N ALA A 12 6.14 -11.44 0.41
CA ALA A 12 6.53 -10.04 0.57
C ALA A 12 5.35 -9.23 1.11
N LEU A 13 5.67 -8.16 1.86
CA LEU A 13 4.69 -7.14 2.23
C LEU A 13 4.76 -5.98 1.22
N VAL A 14 3.63 -5.65 0.62
CA VAL A 14 3.47 -4.49 -0.27
C VAL A 14 2.64 -3.44 0.45
N VAL A 15 3.30 -2.35 0.85
CA VAL A 15 2.68 -1.21 1.57
C VAL A 15 2.35 -0.13 0.55
N VAL A 16 1.07 0.01 0.24
CA VAL A 16 0.58 0.86 -0.84
C VAL A 16 0.34 2.28 -0.34
N ASP A 17 1.08 3.23 -0.89
CA ASP A 17 0.86 4.68 -0.87
C ASP A 17 0.60 5.30 0.52
N MET A 18 1.24 4.80 1.57
CA MET A 18 1.15 5.38 2.91
C MET A 18 1.94 6.70 3.02
N GLN A 19 1.58 7.66 2.14
CA GLN A 19 2.26 8.95 1.95
C GLN A 19 1.60 10.08 2.75
N ASN A 20 2.39 11.13 3.00
CA ASN A 20 1.88 12.29 3.74
C ASN A 20 0.62 12.92 3.10
N ASP A 21 0.55 13.01 1.76
CA ASP A 21 -0.61 13.61 1.05
C ASP A 21 -1.90 12.76 1.07
N PHE A 22 -1.83 11.51 1.58
CA PHE A 22 -3.00 10.64 1.80
C PHE A 22 -3.36 10.46 3.27
N VAL A 23 -2.36 10.47 4.16
CA VAL A 23 -2.53 10.03 5.56
C VAL A 23 -2.68 11.20 6.54
N ARG A 24 -1.96 12.32 6.31
CA ARG A 24 -1.88 13.43 7.26
C ARG A 24 -3.17 14.24 7.31
N VAL A 25 -3.45 14.82 8.48
CA VAL A 25 -4.62 15.68 8.69
C VAL A 25 -4.51 16.95 7.84
N GLY A 26 -5.54 17.21 7.04
CA GLY A 26 -5.58 18.34 6.11
C GLY A 26 -4.80 18.11 4.81
N ALA A 27 -4.41 16.88 4.53
CA ALA A 27 -3.81 16.52 3.25
C ALA A 27 -4.79 16.70 2.09
N PRO A 28 -4.31 17.06 0.88
CA PRO A 28 -5.20 17.33 -0.25
C PRO A 28 -6.03 16.15 -0.73
N LEU A 29 -5.54 14.94 -0.53
CA LEU A 29 -6.21 13.67 -0.82
C LEU A 29 -6.32 12.83 0.45
N GLU A 30 -6.60 13.49 1.58
CA GLU A 30 -6.72 12.83 2.89
C GLU A 30 -7.73 11.70 2.87
N VAL A 31 -7.32 10.55 3.39
CA VAL A 31 -8.17 9.41 3.71
C VAL A 31 -8.16 9.26 5.23
N PRO A 32 -9.14 9.82 5.96
CA PRO A 32 -9.10 9.93 7.42
C PRO A 32 -8.90 8.61 8.14
N ASP A 33 -9.54 7.54 7.65
CA ASP A 33 -9.48 6.20 8.25
C ASP A 33 -8.12 5.51 8.05
N THR A 34 -7.23 6.06 7.20
CA THR A 34 -5.89 5.51 7.04
C THR A 34 -5.08 5.55 8.34
N ARG A 35 -5.34 6.52 9.22
CA ARG A 35 -4.60 6.63 10.49
C ARG A 35 -4.86 5.48 11.45
N ILE A 36 -6.05 4.88 11.43
CA ILE A 36 -6.34 3.71 12.27
C ILE A 36 -5.64 2.44 11.77
N THR A 37 -5.24 2.40 10.51
CA THR A 37 -4.52 1.26 9.93
C THR A 37 -3.02 1.25 10.27
N ILE A 38 -2.46 2.35 10.76
CA ILE A 38 -1.01 2.47 11.03
C ILE A 38 -0.54 1.39 12.02
N ALA A 39 -1.21 1.24 13.16
CA ALA A 39 -0.81 0.28 14.18
C ALA A 39 -0.87 -1.19 13.70
N PRO A 40 -1.95 -1.67 13.03
CA PRO A 40 -1.93 -3.00 12.45
C PRO A 40 -0.86 -3.17 11.34
N ILE A 41 -0.63 -2.16 10.48
CA ILE A 41 0.46 -2.21 9.50
C ILE A 41 1.81 -2.35 10.20
N GLN A 42 2.08 -1.60 11.27
CA GLN A 42 3.33 -1.70 12.02
C GLN A 42 3.58 -3.11 12.57
N ARG A 43 2.53 -3.79 13.06
CA ARG A 43 2.68 -5.18 13.56
C ARG A 43 3.06 -6.15 12.45
N VAL A 44 2.40 -6.05 11.30
CA VAL A 44 2.72 -6.90 10.13
C VAL A 44 4.12 -6.57 9.59
N LEU A 45 4.44 -5.28 9.46
CA LEU A 45 5.74 -4.79 9.00
C LEU A 45 6.87 -5.32 9.87
N GLU A 46 6.71 -5.28 11.21
CA GLU A 46 7.71 -5.82 12.12
C GLU A 46 7.86 -7.34 11.97
N ARG A 47 6.79 -8.09 11.73
CA ARG A 47 6.84 -9.53 11.48
C ARG A 47 7.67 -9.85 10.23
N PHE A 48 7.47 -9.12 9.12
CA PHE A 48 8.28 -9.30 7.90
C PHE A 48 9.75 -8.93 8.13
N ARG A 49 10.01 -7.85 8.85
CA ARG A 49 11.36 -7.40 9.22
C ARG A 49 12.10 -8.42 10.06
N GLN A 50 11.45 -8.98 11.08
CA GLN A 50 12.03 -10.03 11.94
C GLN A 50 12.32 -11.32 11.17
N ALA A 51 11.49 -11.67 10.21
CA ALA A 51 11.67 -12.82 9.37
C ALA A 51 12.69 -12.61 8.22
N GLY A 52 13.22 -11.38 8.07
CA GLY A 52 14.12 -11.04 6.97
C GLY A 52 13.44 -11.13 5.59
N ARG A 53 12.11 -10.93 5.55
CA ARG A 53 11.34 -11.04 4.30
C ARG A 53 11.18 -9.67 3.63
N PRO A 54 11.06 -9.64 2.28
CA PRO A 54 10.98 -8.41 1.54
C PRO A 54 9.80 -7.53 1.96
N VAL A 55 10.09 -6.24 2.10
CA VAL A 55 9.10 -5.19 2.27
C VAL A 55 9.26 -4.20 1.11
N VAL A 56 8.16 -3.90 0.45
CA VAL A 56 8.11 -2.95 -0.66
C VAL A 56 7.08 -1.88 -0.36
N PHE A 57 7.49 -0.64 -0.37
CA PHE A 57 6.60 0.52 -0.30
C PHE A 57 6.34 1.05 -1.69
N THR A 58 5.09 1.32 -2.05
CA THR A 58 4.81 2.10 -3.25
C THR A 58 4.58 3.56 -2.90
N ARG A 59 4.90 4.44 -3.85
CA ARG A 59 4.56 5.87 -3.76
C ARG A 59 3.93 6.32 -5.07
N PHE A 60 2.74 6.88 -4.98
CA PHE A 60 2.15 7.58 -6.12
C PHE A 60 2.85 8.93 -6.31
N ILE A 61 3.33 9.16 -7.52
CA ILE A 61 4.04 10.38 -7.92
C ILE A 61 3.29 11.03 -9.08
N ALA A 62 2.96 12.29 -8.95
CA ALA A 62 2.46 13.08 -10.08
C ALA A 62 3.55 13.19 -11.14
N THR A 63 3.20 12.89 -12.38
CA THR A 63 4.14 13.03 -13.51
C THR A 63 4.44 14.50 -13.76
N PRO A 64 5.60 14.85 -14.38
CA PRO A 64 5.91 16.22 -14.74
C PRO A 64 5.01 16.79 -15.87
N ARG A 65 4.22 15.93 -16.51
CA ARG A 65 3.26 16.29 -17.55
C ARG A 65 1.88 15.83 -17.14
N GLU A 66 0.88 16.65 -17.46
CA GLU A 66 -0.53 16.31 -17.24
C GLU A 66 -0.89 14.99 -17.92
N THR A 67 -1.59 14.13 -17.19
CA THR A 67 -2.16 12.87 -17.67
C THR A 67 -3.67 12.88 -17.44
N LEU A 68 -4.36 11.88 -18.01
CA LEU A 68 -5.80 11.74 -17.80
C LEU A 68 -6.16 11.61 -16.31
N LEU A 69 -5.30 10.98 -15.50
CA LEU A 69 -5.47 10.81 -14.05
C LEU A 69 -5.66 12.16 -13.33
N TRP A 70 -4.98 13.22 -13.77
CA TRP A 70 -5.11 14.55 -13.16
C TRP A 70 -6.54 15.10 -13.25
N LYS A 71 -7.29 14.72 -14.28
CA LYS A 71 -8.70 15.12 -14.43
C LYS A 71 -9.59 14.56 -13.33
N TRP A 72 -9.24 13.37 -12.80
CA TRP A 72 -9.94 12.72 -11.70
C TRP A 72 -9.42 13.12 -10.33
N SER A 73 -8.22 13.69 -10.26
CA SER A 73 -7.58 14.17 -9.04
C SER A 73 -7.05 15.59 -9.23
N PRO A 74 -7.94 16.59 -9.32
CA PRO A 74 -7.55 17.98 -9.62
C PRO A 74 -6.64 18.60 -8.58
N GLN A 75 -6.51 18.02 -7.40
CA GLN A 75 -5.54 18.40 -6.36
C GLN A 75 -4.08 18.28 -6.83
N ILE A 76 -3.82 17.54 -7.91
CA ILE A 76 -2.48 17.42 -8.50
C ILE A 76 -2.07 18.74 -9.17
N TYR A 77 -3.02 19.53 -9.69
CA TYR A 77 -2.70 20.81 -10.32
C TYR A 77 -2.16 21.86 -9.32
N PRO A 78 -1.37 22.84 -9.81
CA PRO A 78 -1.04 24.02 -9.03
C PRO A 78 -2.30 24.78 -8.60
N PRO A 79 -2.28 25.44 -7.43
CA PRO A 79 -1.17 25.57 -6.50
C PRO A 79 -1.02 24.41 -5.52
N THR A 80 -1.93 23.44 -5.53
CA THR A 80 -1.97 22.36 -4.54
C THR A 80 -0.79 21.39 -4.71
N ASN A 81 -0.41 21.05 -5.96
CA ASN A 81 0.72 20.19 -6.28
C ASN A 81 0.76 18.88 -5.45
N CYS A 82 -0.40 18.23 -5.32
CA CYS A 82 -0.49 16.97 -4.60
C CYS A 82 0.43 15.91 -5.25
N CYS A 83 1.16 15.16 -4.43
CA CYS A 83 2.07 14.10 -4.87
C CYS A 83 3.16 14.53 -5.88
N HIS A 84 3.56 15.79 -5.91
CA HIS A 84 4.71 16.24 -6.69
C HIS A 84 6.03 16.04 -5.95
N ARG A 85 7.04 15.52 -6.62
CA ARG A 85 8.40 15.40 -6.06
C ARG A 85 8.93 16.76 -5.63
N GLY A 86 9.59 16.79 -4.47
CA GLY A 86 10.21 17.99 -3.92
C GLY A 86 9.21 19.00 -3.34
N PHE A 87 7.91 18.80 -3.51
CA PHE A 87 6.91 19.67 -2.91
C PHE A 87 6.72 19.35 -1.44
N ARG A 88 6.84 20.37 -0.60
CA ARG A 88 6.72 20.24 0.86
C ARG A 88 5.53 21.06 1.34
N ARG A 89 4.86 20.55 2.37
CA ARG A 89 3.76 21.26 3.05
C ARG A 89 3.72 20.96 4.54
N ARG A 90 2.96 21.80 5.26
CA ARG A 90 2.59 21.57 6.65
C ARG A 90 1.31 20.79 6.73
N TYR A 91 1.23 19.88 7.66
CA TYR A 91 0.03 19.13 8.00
C TYR A 91 -0.36 19.45 9.44
N ALA A 92 -1.66 19.34 9.77
CA ALA A 92 -2.15 19.77 11.07
C ALA A 92 -1.72 18.87 12.23
N ASP A 93 -1.37 17.62 11.95
CA ASP A 93 -1.02 16.59 12.92
C ASP A 93 0.49 16.45 13.18
N ILE A 94 1.33 17.22 12.48
CA ILE A 94 2.78 17.17 12.68
C ILE A 94 3.39 18.59 12.71
N PRO A 95 4.44 18.82 13.55
CA PRO A 95 4.93 20.18 13.81
C PRO A 95 5.77 20.75 12.67
N SER A 96 6.28 19.93 11.76
CA SER A 96 7.22 20.35 10.72
C SER A 96 6.75 19.97 9.33
N GLU A 97 7.23 20.69 8.32
CA GLU A 97 6.94 20.37 6.93
C GLU A 97 7.50 18.99 6.54
N ARG A 98 6.73 18.28 5.71
CA ARG A 98 7.15 17.02 5.09
C ARG A 98 7.03 17.13 3.58
N GLU A 99 7.85 16.37 2.87
CA GLU A 99 7.65 16.15 1.44
C GLU A 99 6.36 15.38 1.23
N CYS A 100 5.52 15.85 0.32
CA CYS A 100 4.16 15.30 0.14
C CYS A 100 4.16 13.83 -0.28
N ILE A 101 5.16 13.38 -1.05
CA ILE A 101 5.29 12.00 -1.51
C ILE A 101 5.98 11.07 -0.51
N ALA A 102 6.59 11.59 0.54
CA ALA A 102 7.29 10.74 1.50
C ALA A 102 6.32 9.82 2.24
N ILE A 103 6.74 8.59 2.48
CA ILE A 103 6.04 7.67 3.38
C ILE A 103 6.01 8.31 4.78
N ILE A 104 4.92 8.17 5.49
CA ILE A 104 4.76 8.73 6.83
C ILE A 104 5.83 8.23 7.79
N ASP A 105 6.23 9.08 8.72
CA ASP A 105 7.34 8.79 9.65
C ASP A 105 7.12 7.49 10.45
N GLU A 106 5.86 7.18 10.78
CA GLU A 106 5.45 6.00 11.55
C GLU A 106 5.71 4.66 10.83
N LEU A 107 5.84 4.70 9.50
CA LEU A 107 6.08 3.53 8.66
C LEU A 107 7.37 3.64 7.84
N SER A 108 8.27 4.56 8.20
CA SER A 108 9.48 4.86 7.44
C SER A 108 10.19 3.61 6.92
N PRO A 109 10.47 3.54 5.61
CA PRO A 109 11.26 2.46 5.04
C PRO A 109 12.66 2.38 5.65
N ARG A 110 13.16 1.17 5.89
CA ARG A 110 14.56 0.91 6.29
C ARG A 110 15.48 0.93 5.06
N PRO A 111 16.79 1.15 5.21
CA PRO A 111 17.73 1.25 4.07
C PRO A 111 17.77 0.02 3.15
N ASN A 112 17.40 -1.14 3.65
CA ASN A 112 17.35 -2.41 2.93
C ASN A 112 15.95 -2.76 2.40
N GLU A 113 14.98 -1.86 2.51
CA GLU A 113 13.63 -2.04 2.01
C GLU A 113 13.43 -1.31 0.68
N TYR A 114 12.56 -1.82 -0.14
CA TYR A 114 12.32 -1.27 -1.47
C TYR A 114 11.29 -0.14 -1.44
N VAL A 115 11.54 0.89 -2.24
CA VAL A 115 10.59 1.97 -2.48
C VAL A 115 10.38 2.08 -3.99
N VAL A 116 9.16 1.83 -4.44
CA VAL A 116 8.77 1.82 -5.85
C VAL A 116 7.88 3.03 -6.14
N ASP A 117 8.35 3.91 -7.01
CA ASP A 117 7.57 5.04 -7.48
C ASP A 117 6.68 4.63 -8.64
N LYS A 118 5.39 4.96 -8.57
CA LYS A 118 4.41 4.67 -9.60
C LYS A 118 3.69 5.94 -10.06
N PHE A 119 3.27 5.95 -11.30
CA PHE A 119 2.61 7.09 -11.94
C PHE A 119 1.14 6.82 -12.32
N GLY A 120 0.62 5.71 -11.87
CA GLY A 120 -0.76 5.25 -12.00
C GLY A 120 -1.25 4.69 -10.68
N TYR A 121 -2.44 4.08 -10.68
CA TYR A 121 -3.01 3.50 -9.47
C TYR A 121 -2.37 2.16 -9.12
N GLY A 122 -2.12 1.30 -10.10
CA GLY A 122 -1.53 -0.01 -9.88
C GLY A 122 -0.05 0.05 -9.52
N GLY A 123 0.37 -0.83 -8.63
CA GLY A 123 1.74 -0.93 -8.16
C GLY A 123 2.69 -1.56 -9.17
N PHE A 124 2.18 -2.40 -10.07
CA PHE A 124 2.97 -3.12 -11.07
C PHE A 124 3.01 -2.40 -12.42
N PHE A 125 1.98 -1.62 -12.74
CA PHE A 125 1.89 -0.97 -14.04
C PHE A 125 3.06 0.00 -14.30
N ARG A 126 3.94 -0.37 -15.24
CA ARG A 126 5.14 0.41 -15.63
C ARG A 126 6.08 0.72 -14.47
N THR A 127 6.23 -0.22 -13.54
CA THR A 127 7.18 -0.17 -12.44
C THR A 127 8.08 -1.40 -12.47
N ASN A 128 9.03 -1.47 -11.58
CA ASN A 128 9.89 -2.64 -11.37
C ASN A 128 9.43 -3.53 -10.20
N LEU A 129 8.18 -3.39 -9.74
CA LEU A 129 7.69 -4.15 -8.58
C LEU A 129 7.73 -5.67 -8.85
N GLU A 130 7.29 -6.11 -10.04
CA GLU A 130 7.37 -7.52 -10.40
C GLU A 130 8.80 -8.05 -10.39
N ASP A 131 9.73 -7.32 -10.99
CA ASP A 131 11.15 -7.71 -11.04
C ASP A 131 11.73 -7.87 -9.63
N ILE A 132 11.41 -6.95 -8.71
CA ILE A 132 11.80 -7.03 -7.31
C ILE A 132 11.26 -8.32 -6.67
N LEU A 133 9.95 -8.56 -6.77
CA LEU A 133 9.34 -9.73 -6.16
C LEU A 133 9.88 -11.05 -6.73
N ARG A 134 10.13 -11.11 -8.04
CA ARG A 134 10.74 -12.29 -8.70
C ARG A 134 12.18 -12.51 -8.26
N ALA A 135 12.97 -11.43 -8.17
CA ALA A 135 14.37 -11.51 -7.71
C ALA A 135 14.45 -12.01 -6.25
N GLU A 136 13.52 -11.62 -5.41
CA GLU A 136 13.38 -12.06 -4.01
C GLU A 136 12.71 -13.45 -3.87
N ARG A 137 12.40 -14.12 -4.97
CA ARG A 137 11.73 -15.44 -5.02
C ARG A 137 10.40 -15.44 -4.27
N VAL A 138 9.66 -14.36 -4.37
CA VAL A 138 8.33 -14.22 -3.79
C VAL A 138 7.30 -14.95 -4.65
N ASP A 139 6.40 -15.68 -4.00
CA ASP A 139 5.20 -16.26 -4.62
C ASP A 139 3.90 -15.69 -4.03
N THR A 140 4.01 -15.02 -2.88
CA THR A 140 2.87 -14.50 -2.11
C THR A 140 3.06 -13.02 -1.81
N ALA A 141 2.11 -12.18 -2.22
CA ALA A 141 2.05 -10.77 -1.89
C ALA A 141 0.97 -10.48 -0.83
N ALA A 142 1.40 -10.04 0.36
CA ALA A 142 0.50 -9.47 1.36
C ALA A 142 0.40 -7.96 1.12
N VAL A 143 -0.81 -7.46 0.88
CA VAL A 143 -1.05 -6.07 0.46
C VAL A 143 -1.77 -5.31 1.57
N CYS A 144 -1.26 -4.12 1.89
CA CYS A 144 -1.83 -3.18 2.85
C CYS A 144 -1.69 -1.74 2.34
N GLY A 145 -2.28 -0.76 3.01
CA GLY A 145 -2.15 0.67 2.68
C GLY A 145 -3.45 1.33 2.20
N THR A 146 -3.34 2.30 1.28
CA THR A 146 -4.47 3.16 0.87
C THR A 146 -4.41 3.52 -0.62
N VAL A 147 -5.51 3.78 -1.34
CA VAL A 147 -6.94 3.69 -0.99
C VAL A 147 -7.47 2.33 -1.41
N THR A 148 -8.30 1.69 -0.59
CA THR A 148 -8.74 0.29 -0.80
C THR A 148 -9.27 0.04 -2.20
N GLN A 149 -10.26 0.80 -2.67
CA GLN A 149 -10.93 0.61 -3.97
C GLN A 149 -10.18 1.22 -5.16
N ILE A 150 -8.98 1.78 -4.96
CA ILE A 150 -8.19 2.41 -6.01
C ILE A 150 -6.80 1.75 -6.07
N CYS A 151 -5.81 2.33 -5.38
CA CYS A 151 -4.42 1.87 -5.50
C CYS A 151 -4.19 0.47 -4.91
N VAL A 152 -4.86 0.13 -3.81
CA VAL A 152 -4.75 -1.21 -3.18
C VAL A 152 -5.40 -2.26 -4.08
N GLU A 153 -6.65 -2.04 -4.50
CA GLU A 153 -7.37 -2.98 -5.36
C GLU A 153 -6.64 -3.21 -6.68
N GLU A 154 -6.22 -2.14 -7.37
CA GLU A 154 -5.50 -2.25 -8.63
C GLU A 154 -4.20 -3.05 -8.45
N THR A 155 -3.38 -2.71 -7.44
CA THR A 155 -2.15 -3.43 -7.14
C THR A 155 -2.40 -4.91 -6.83
N ALA A 156 -3.42 -5.22 -6.04
CA ALA A 156 -3.75 -6.59 -5.69
C ALA A 156 -4.26 -7.41 -6.89
N ARG A 157 -5.03 -6.80 -7.79
CA ARG A 157 -5.50 -7.45 -9.03
C ARG A 157 -4.37 -7.69 -10.02
N GLU A 158 -3.47 -6.72 -10.20
CA GLU A 158 -2.26 -6.89 -10.99
C GLU A 158 -1.39 -8.03 -10.43
N SER A 159 -1.19 -8.08 -9.11
CA SER A 159 -0.48 -9.17 -8.42
C SER A 159 -1.06 -10.55 -8.76
N PHE A 160 -2.40 -10.68 -8.67
CA PHE A 160 -3.10 -11.92 -9.04
C PHE A 160 -2.88 -12.28 -10.52
N HIS A 161 -3.01 -11.33 -11.44
CA HIS A 161 -2.84 -11.58 -12.87
C HIS A 161 -1.40 -11.98 -13.24
N LEU A 162 -0.42 -11.53 -12.46
CA LEU A 162 0.98 -11.92 -12.59
C LEU A 162 1.30 -13.28 -11.93
N GLY A 163 0.28 -13.94 -11.34
CA GLY A 163 0.40 -15.28 -10.77
C GLY A 163 0.93 -15.32 -9.34
N PHE A 164 0.92 -14.18 -8.61
CA PHE A 164 1.20 -14.19 -7.17
C PHE A 164 -0.04 -14.62 -6.39
N LYS A 165 0.14 -15.45 -5.37
CA LYS A 165 -0.83 -15.64 -4.30
C LYS A 165 -1.02 -14.30 -3.60
N THR A 166 -2.22 -13.73 -3.63
CA THR A 166 -2.41 -12.37 -3.15
C THR A 166 -3.34 -12.37 -1.94
N ILE A 167 -2.92 -11.68 -0.89
CA ILE A 167 -3.66 -11.53 0.38
C ILE A 167 -3.85 -10.03 0.64
N VAL A 168 -5.08 -9.58 0.79
CA VAL A 168 -5.38 -8.23 1.25
C VAL A 168 -5.69 -8.28 2.75
N LEU A 169 -4.94 -7.49 3.53
CA LEU A 169 -5.10 -7.43 4.99
C LEU A 169 -6.15 -6.39 5.35
N SER A 170 -7.35 -6.85 5.69
CA SER A 170 -8.58 -6.02 5.74
C SER A 170 -8.56 -4.88 6.75
N ASP A 171 -7.88 -5.05 7.89
CA ASP A 171 -7.74 -4.03 8.93
C ASP A 171 -6.52 -3.10 8.72
N THR A 172 -5.80 -3.32 7.64
CA THR A 172 -4.61 -2.55 7.23
C THR A 172 -4.83 -1.75 5.95
N VAL A 173 -6.04 -1.76 5.42
CA VAL A 173 -6.44 -0.97 4.25
C VAL A 173 -7.56 0.00 4.59
N SER A 174 -7.66 1.11 3.88
CA SER A 174 -8.59 2.18 4.21
C SER A 174 -9.19 2.84 2.98
N SER A 175 -10.41 3.35 3.17
CA SER A 175 -11.17 4.10 2.18
C SER A 175 -11.80 5.34 2.83
N PHE A 176 -12.11 6.31 2.01
CA PHE A 176 -13.00 7.41 2.36
C PHE A 176 -14.50 7.07 2.16
N ASP A 177 -14.78 5.87 1.65
CA ASP A 177 -16.13 5.36 1.37
C ASP A 177 -16.27 3.92 1.91
N PRO A 178 -17.03 3.70 3.00
CA PRO A 178 -17.18 2.38 3.61
C PRO A 178 -17.88 1.36 2.70
N GLU A 179 -18.81 1.80 1.82
CA GLU A 179 -19.51 0.89 0.91
C GLU A 179 -18.54 0.38 -0.16
N LEU A 180 -17.74 1.26 -0.74
CA LEU A 180 -16.71 0.88 -1.70
C LEU A 180 -15.64 0.01 -1.05
N GLN A 181 -15.22 0.30 0.17
CA GLN A 181 -14.30 -0.57 0.92
C GLN A 181 -14.85 -1.99 1.04
N HIS A 182 -16.07 -2.12 1.54
CA HIS A 182 -16.71 -3.42 1.72
C HIS A 182 -16.88 -4.17 0.39
N ALA A 183 -17.39 -3.48 -0.64
CA ALA A 183 -17.60 -4.06 -1.96
C ALA A 183 -16.27 -4.54 -2.60
N THR A 184 -15.20 -3.76 -2.48
CA THR A 184 -13.87 -4.11 -2.99
C THR A 184 -13.32 -5.36 -2.30
N LEU A 185 -13.31 -5.40 -0.97
CA LEU A 185 -12.79 -6.55 -0.22
C LEU A 185 -13.59 -7.82 -0.54
N ARG A 186 -14.93 -7.74 -0.56
CA ARG A 186 -15.80 -8.85 -0.90
C ARG A 186 -15.59 -9.34 -2.34
N ASN A 187 -15.45 -8.43 -3.29
CA ASN A 187 -15.21 -8.79 -4.69
C ASN A 187 -13.83 -9.43 -4.87
N PHE A 188 -12.81 -8.90 -4.18
CA PHE A 188 -11.47 -9.46 -4.23
C PHE A 188 -11.44 -10.89 -3.68
N GLU A 189 -12.01 -11.12 -2.50
CA GLU A 189 -12.09 -12.45 -1.87
C GLU A 189 -12.80 -13.48 -2.75
N MET A 190 -13.78 -13.04 -3.51
CA MET A 190 -14.58 -13.93 -4.35
C MET A 190 -13.78 -14.56 -5.50
N LYS A 191 -12.77 -13.87 -6.06
CA LYS A 191 -12.14 -14.29 -7.33
C LYS A 191 -10.64 -14.03 -7.48
N PHE A 192 -10.03 -13.19 -6.62
CA PHE A 192 -8.66 -12.73 -6.87
C PHE A 192 -7.65 -13.17 -5.81
N GLY A 193 -8.08 -13.43 -4.58
CA GLY A 193 -7.17 -13.79 -3.51
C GLY A 193 -7.86 -13.97 -2.18
N MET A 194 -7.09 -13.94 -1.11
CA MET A 194 -7.62 -14.05 0.25
C MET A 194 -7.76 -12.66 0.88
N VAL A 195 -8.79 -12.50 1.70
CA VAL A 195 -8.98 -11.35 2.57
C VAL A 195 -9.00 -11.84 4.01
N MET A 196 -8.14 -11.29 4.86
CA MET A 196 -8.09 -11.61 6.28
C MET A 196 -7.60 -10.40 7.08
N ASP A 197 -7.87 -10.37 8.37
CA ASP A 197 -7.28 -9.36 9.23
C ASP A 197 -5.80 -9.66 9.55
N SER A 198 -5.08 -8.63 10.03
CA SER A 198 -3.67 -8.74 10.36
C SER A 198 -3.39 -9.74 11.48
N SER A 199 -4.32 -9.91 12.44
CA SER A 199 -4.17 -10.85 13.55
C SER A 199 -4.19 -12.29 13.05
N ARG A 200 -5.13 -12.62 12.16
CA ARG A 200 -5.20 -13.94 11.52
C ARG A 200 -3.96 -14.22 10.68
N PHE A 201 -3.50 -13.24 9.91
CA PHE A 201 -2.27 -13.37 9.13
C PHE A 201 -1.05 -13.65 10.03
N LEU A 202 -0.92 -12.93 11.14
CA LEU A 202 0.17 -13.11 12.10
C LEU A 202 0.13 -14.48 12.79
N GLU A 203 -1.07 -14.99 13.13
CA GLU A 203 -1.25 -16.33 13.66
C GLU A 203 -0.79 -17.42 12.67
N LEU A 204 -1.22 -17.33 11.40
CA LEU A 204 -0.88 -18.30 10.35
C LEU A 204 0.62 -18.29 10.03
N THR A 205 1.27 -17.15 10.20
CA THR A 205 2.69 -16.95 9.90
C THR A 205 3.59 -16.93 11.13
N ALA A 206 3.05 -17.22 12.31
CA ALA A 206 3.85 -17.42 13.52
C ALA A 206 4.89 -18.55 13.29
N ALA A 207 6.09 -18.38 13.83
CA ALA A 207 7.06 -19.47 13.80
C ALA A 207 6.42 -20.70 14.46
N ARG A 208 6.38 -21.81 13.74
CA ARG A 208 6.04 -23.10 14.35
C ARG A 208 7.30 -23.54 15.07
N ASP A 209 7.23 -23.55 16.41
CA ASP A 209 8.29 -24.10 17.28
C ASP A 209 8.55 -25.57 16.95
#